data_8e8345fbff520a769401a0d70522149d
#
_entry.id   8e8345fbff520a769401a0d70522149d
#
_cell.length_a   1.000
_cell.length_b   1.000
_cell.length_c   1.000
_cell.angle_alpha   90.00
_cell.angle_beta   90.00
_cell.angle_gamma   90.00
#
_symmetry.space_group_name_H-M   'P 1'
#
loop_
_entity.id
_entity.type
_entity.pdbx_description
1 polymer ?
#
loop_
_entity_poly.entity_id
_entity_poly.type
_entity_poly.pdbx_seq_one_letter_code
_entity_poly.pdbx_strand_id
1 'polypeptide(L)'
;SNIEIYIIIPNVKDNIIPEEFIYQAKGYLKELHGFSPSKKIRTHINGIDLVKDTVTNDWVILEDNLRVPSGASYPLSIRDTYRKLYPEFFEQLKIKPIKEYPSILRESMDYVNCGGINVVLTPGRFNSAYYEHAYLAKKMGAHLVRNNELIVKNNISWQ
;
A
#
# COMPACT_ATOMS: atom_id res chain seq x y z
N SER A 1 9.67 -6.41 3.85
CA SER A 1 8.77 -5.66 4.71
C SER A 1 8.83 -6.19 6.15
N ASN A 2 8.76 -5.29 7.13
CA ASN A 2 8.96 -5.66 8.54
C ASN A 2 7.79 -6.41 9.17
N ILE A 3 6.64 -6.50 8.52
CA ILE A 3 5.50 -7.28 8.99
C ILE A 3 5.72 -8.76 8.73
N GLU A 4 6.30 -9.12 7.59
CA GLU A 4 6.72 -10.49 7.33
C GLU A 4 7.62 -11.05 8.44
N ILE A 5 8.54 -10.21 8.96
CA ILE A 5 9.41 -10.59 10.09
C ILE A 5 8.59 -10.84 11.37
N TYR A 6 7.54 -10.06 11.63
CA TYR A 6 6.71 -10.23 12.84
C TYR A 6 5.84 -11.48 12.82
N ILE A 7 5.36 -11.87 11.65
CA ILE A 7 4.61 -13.11 11.44
C ILE A 7 5.56 -14.31 11.37
N ILE A 8 6.77 -14.12 10.87
CA ILE A 8 7.75 -15.17 10.62
C ILE A 8 8.56 -15.53 11.88
N ILE A 9 8.89 -14.55 12.74
CA ILE A 9 9.67 -14.81 13.97
C ILE A 9 9.07 -15.91 14.86
N PRO A 10 7.75 -15.97 15.14
CA PRO A 10 7.18 -17.10 15.86
C PRO A 10 7.42 -18.43 15.14
N ASN A 11 7.21 -18.47 13.82
CA ASN A 11 7.38 -19.70 13.02
C ASN A 11 8.85 -20.19 12.98
N VAL A 12 9.83 -19.28 13.08
CA VAL A 12 11.24 -19.63 13.21
C VAL A 12 11.52 -20.22 14.61
N LYS A 13 11.03 -19.55 15.66
CA LYS A 13 11.18 -20.04 17.04
C LYS A 13 10.55 -21.41 17.24
N ASP A 14 9.45 -21.66 16.56
CA ASP A 14 8.74 -22.95 16.59
C ASP A 14 9.33 -23.99 15.61
N ASN A 15 10.45 -23.68 14.95
CA ASN A 15 11.12 -24.51 13.95
C ASN A 15 10.24 -24.92 12.75
N ILE A 16 9.23 -24.14 12.41
CA ILE A 16 8.37 -24.36 11.25
C ILE A 16 9.08 -23.90 9.97
N ILE A 17 9.82 -22.77 10.06
CA ILE A 17 10.60 -22.23 8.95
C ILE A 17 12.07 -22.13 9.39
N PRO A 18 13.02 -22.70 8.63
CA PRO A 18 14.44 -22.55 8.90
C PRO A 18 14.87 -21.08 8.86
N GLU A 19 15.67 -20.66 9.84
CA GLU A 19 16.11 -19.28 10.01
C GLU A 19 16.88 -18.73 8.80
N GLU A 20 17.63 -19.58 8.12
CA GLU A 20 18.41 -19.22 6.94
C GLU A 20 17.53 -18.75 5.77
N PHE A 21 16.32 -19.24 5.60
CA PHE A 21 15.39 -18.79 4.56
C PHE A 21 15.01 -17.31 4.72
N ILE A 22 15.04 -16.82 5.94
CA ILE A 22 14.71 -15.43 6.25
C ILE A 22 15.94 -14.55 6.11
N TYR A 23 17.02 -14.87 6.84
CA TYR A 23 18.18 -13.99 6.92
C TYR A 23 19.04 -13.99 5.66
N GLN A 24 18.93 -15.02 4.81
CA GLN A 24 19.59 -15.08 3.50
C GLN A 24 18.72 -14.58 2.35
N ALA A 25 17.45 -14.25 2.60
CA ALA A 25 16.58 -13.71 1.58
C ALA A 25 17.11 -12.38 1.04
N LYS A 26 17.10 -12.20 -0.29
CA LYS A 26 17.58 -10.96 -0.95
C LYS A 26 16.85 -9.70 -0.51
N GLY A 27 15.62 -9.84 -0.03
CA GLY A 27 14.80 -8.73 0.47
C GLY A 27 14.99 -8.43 1.95
N TYR A 28 15.81 -9.22 2.67
CA TYR A 28 16.06 -8.98 4.08
C TYR A 28 17.02 -7.82 4.31
N LEU A 29 16.54 -6.78 4.97
CA LEU A 29 17.32 -5.59 5.30
C LEU A 29 17.91 -5.72 6.71
N LYS A 30 19.18 -6.11 6.79
CA LYS A 30 19.89 -6.30 8.06
C LYS A 30 19.91 -5.04 8.92
N GLU A 31 19.96 -3.88 8.27
CA GLU A 31 19.99 -2.56 8.91
C GLU A 31 18.71 -2.24 9.69
N LEU A 32 17.61 -2.91 9.33
CA LEU A 32 16.31 -2.76 9.99
C LEU A 32 16.03 -3.82 11.05
N HIS A 33 16.99 -4.72 11.30
CA HIS A 33 16.84 -5.73 12.33
C HIS A 33 16.71 -5.07 13.72
N GLY A 34 15.62 -5.40 14.41
CA GLY A 34 15.33 -4.79 15.72
C GLY A 34 14.80 -3.36 15.68
N PHE A 35 14.77 -2.71 14.50
CA PHE A 35 14.20 -1.37 14.38
C PHE A 35 12.69 -1.37 14.63
N SER A 36 12.22 -0.45 15.46
CA SER A 36 10.80 -0.21 15.71
C SER A 36 10.45 1.23 15.39
N PRO A 37 9.53 1.49 14.44
CA PRO A 37 9.07 2.83 14.15
C PRO A 37 8.44 3.48 15.40
N SER A 38 8.59 4.80 15.55
CA SER A 38 8.09 5.54 16.73
C SER A 38 6.58 5.34 16.98
N LYS A 39 5.79 5.22 15.92
CA LYS A 39 4.34 4.97 15.99
C LYS A 39 3.97 3.50 15.84
N LYS A 40 4.93 2.60 15.80
CA LYS A 40 4.76 1.14 15.61
C LYS A 40 4.07 0.76 14.31
N ILE A 41 3.91 1.68 13.36
CA ILE A 41 3.34 1.42 12.05
C ILE A 41 4.43 0.90 11.13
N ARG A 42 4.22 -0.29 10.57
CA ARG A 42 5.20 -0.96 9.71
C ARG A 42 4.77 -1.01 8.25
N THR A 43 3.48 -0.90 7.98
CA THR A 43 2.92 -0.77 6.63
C THR A 43 1.70 0.12 6.66
N HIS A 44 1.43 0.83 5.55
CA HIS A 44 0.26 1.70 5.39
C HIS A 44 -0.76 1.12 4.42
N ILE A 45 -0.27 0.35 3.45
CA ILE A 45 -1.09 -0.27 2.41
C ILE A 45 -0.75 -1.75 2.38
N ASN A 46 -1.77 -2.58 2.41
CA ASN A 46 -1.67 -4.01 2.28
C ASN A 46 -2.56 -4.46 1.11
N GLY A 47 -1.97 -5.15 0.14
CA GLY A 47 -2.68 -5.80 -0.95
C GLY A 47 -2.94 -7.26 -0.60
N ILE A 48 -4.10 -7.54 -0.03
CA ILE A 48 -4.46 -8.89 0.40
C ILE A 48 -5.03 -9.66 -0.79
N ASP A 49 -4.42 -10.80 -1.13
CA ASP A 49 -4.96 -11.73 -2.11
C ASP A 49 -5.92 -12.71 -1.44
N LEU A 50 -7.13 -12.76 -1.97
CA LEU A 50 -8.21 -13.57 -1.43
C LEU A 50 -8.70 -14.59 -2.45
N VAL A 51 -9.01 -15.80 -1.98
CA VAL A 51 -9.71 -16.82 -2.75
C VAL A 51 -10.97 -17.24 -2.00
N LYS A 52 -12.02 -17.54 -2.76
CA LYS A 52 -13.22 -18.10 -2.19
C LYS A 52 -13.13 -19.63 -2.21
N ASP A 53 -13.14 -20.25 -1.03
CA ASP A 53 -13.22 -21.70 -0.91
C ASP A 53 -14.57 -22.19 -1.46
N THR A 54 -14.53 -23.11 -2.40
CA THR A 54 -15.75 -23.62 -3.07
C THR A 54 -16.51 -24.65 -2.23
N VAL A 55 -15.87 -25.20 -1.20
CA VAL A 55 -16.48 -26.21 -0.29
C VAL A 55 -17.15 -25.53 0.89
N THR A 56 -16.39 -24.66 1.60
CA THR A 56 -16.89 -23.97 2.80
C THR A 56 -17.62 -22.65 2.47
N ASN A 57 -17.43 -22.12 1.26
CA ASN A 57 -17.91 -20.79 0.81
C ASN A 57 -17.33 -19.63 1.62
N ASP A 58 -16.24 -19.84 2.34
CA ASP A 58 -15.52 -18.82 3.09
C ASP A 58 -14.45 -18.11 2.23
N TRP A 59 -14.06 -16.89 2.64
CA TRP A 59 -12.92 -16.21 2.08
C TRP A 59 -11.64 -16.61 2.81
N VAL A 60 -10.64 -17.03 2.05
CA VAL A 60 -9.33 -17.45 2.55
C VAL A 60 -8.27 -16.47 2.04
N ILE A 61 -7.42 -16.00 2.94
CA ILE A 61 -6.27 -15.16 2.60
C ILE A 61 -5.17 -16.07 2.04
N LEU A 62 -4.68 -15.75 0.84
CA LEU A 62 -3.55 -16.45 0.23
C LEU A 62 -2.23 -15.79 0.61
N GLU A 63 -2.15 -14.47 0.44
CA GLU A 63 -0.95 -13.70 0.77
C GLU A 63 -1.26 -12.24 1.05
N ASP A 64 -0.30 -11.59 1.69
CA ASP A 64 -0.28 -10.15 1.95
C ASP A 64 0.82 -9.49 1.12
N ASN A 65 0.44 -8.73 0.09
CA ASN A 65 1.37 -7.94 -0.70
C ASN A 65 1.69 -6.63 0.01
N LEU A 66 2.86 -6.57 0.65
CA LEU A 66 3.30 -5.42 1.45
C LEU A 66 4.29 -4.52 0.72
N ARG A 67 4.76 -4.95 -0.46
CA ARG A 67 5.68 -4.17 -1.29
C ARG A 67 4.94 -3.52 -2.45
N VAL A 68 4.69 -2.20 -2.32
CA VAL A 68 4.10 -1.37 -3.37
C VAL A 68 2.82 -1.97 -3.98
N PRO A 69 1.82 -2.37 -3.17
CA PRO A 69 0.56 -2.83 -3.71
C PRO A 69 -0.06 -1.72 -4.57
N SER A 70 -0.65 -2.09 -5.69
CA SER A 70 -1.19 -1.15 -6.68
C SER A 70 -2.53 -1.61 -7.22
N GLY A 71 -3.21 -0.74 -7.99
CA GLY A 71 -4.44 -1.09 -8.68
C GLY A 71 -5.69 -0.38 -8.14
N ALA A 72 -5.64 0.27 -6.97
CA ALA A 72 -6.81 0.92 -6.36
C ALA A 72 -7.44 2.03 -7.23
N SER A 73 -6.65 2.70 -8.06
CA SER A 73 -7.12 3.74 -8.97
C SER A 73 -8.11 3.23 -10.02
N TYR A 74 -7.95 1.99 -10.48
CA TYR A 74 -8.82 1.41 -11.50
C TYR A 74 -10.24 1.20 -11.00
N PRO A 75 -10.51 0.46 -9.90
CA PRO A 75 -11.86 0.33 -9.38
C PRO A 75 -12.49 1.66 -8.99
N LEU A 76 -11.72 2.63 -8.49
CA LEU A 76 -12.21 3.98 -8.21
C LEU A 76 -12.69 4.67 -9.48
N SER A 77 -11.87 4.67 -10.55
CA SER A 77 -12.21 5.28 -11.83
C SER A 77 -13.38 4.57 -12.52
N ILE A 78 -13.37 3.24 -12.51
CA ILE A 78 -14.45 2.42 -13.09
C ILE A 78 -15.76 2.72 -12.37
N ARG A 79 -15.77 2.73 -11.04
CA ARG A 79 -16.99 3.04 -10.27
C ARG A 79 -17.51 4.46 -10.53
N ASP A 80 -16.63 5.45 -10.62
CA ASP A 80 -17.04 6.82 -10.97
C ASP A 80 -17.70 6.86 -12.36
N THR A 81 -17.19 6.09 -13.31
CA THR A 81 -17.75 6.00 -14.67
C THR A 81 -19.10 5.29 -14.66
N TYR A 82 -19.17 4.11 -14.05
CA TYR A 82 -20.44 3.35 -13.99
C TYR A 82 -21.54 4.10 -13.24
N ARG A 83 -21.20 4.82 -12.18
CA ARG A 83 -22.17 5.64 -11.45
C ARG A 83 -22.78 6.74 -12.32
N LYS A 84 -22.01 7.30 -13.26
CA LYS A 84 -22.48 8.31 -14.21
C LYS A 84 -23.34 7.71 -15.31
N LEU A 85 -22.97 6.51 -15.78
CA LEU A 85 -23.65 5.86 -16.90
C LEU A 85 -24.91 5.10 -16.45
N TYR A 86 -24.88 4.52 -15.27
CA TYR A 86 -25.92 3.61 -14.75
C TYR A 86 -26.23 3.90 -13.28
N PRO A 87 -26.71 5.11 -12.93
CA PRO A 87 -26.95 5.52 -11.54
C PRO A 87 -27.97 4.60 -10.84
N GLU A 88 -29.00 4.14 -11.56
CA GLU A 88 -30.04 3.26 -11.03
C GLU A 88 -29.51 1.93 -10.50
N PHE A 89 -28.44 1.36 -11.09
CA PHE A 89 -27.84 0.13 -10.57
C PHE A 89 -27.23 0.33 -9.18
N PHE A 90 -26.61 1.48 -8.93
CA PHE A 90 -26.00 1.77 -7.63
C PHE A 90 -27.05 1.94 -6.54
N GLU A 91 -28.21 2.50 -6.87
CA GLU A 91 -29.34 2.64 -5.95
C GLU A 91 -29.98 1.30 -5.63
N GLN A 92 -30.28 0.50 -6.66
CA GLN A 92 -30.94 -0.81 -6.51
C GLN A 92 -30.07 -1.83 -5.78
N LEU A 93 -28.78 -1.90 -6.12
CA LEU A 93 -27.86 -2.88 -5.56
C LEU A 93 -27.23 -2.45 -4.22
N LYS A 94 -27.53 -1.23 -3.75
CA LYS A 94 -26.97 -0.65 -2.50
C LYS A 94 -25.45 -0.81 -2.41
N ILE A 95 -24.76 -0.55 -3.53
CA ILE A 95 -23.31 -0.72 -3.62
C ILE A 95 -22.60 0.27 -2.67
N LYS A 96 -21.80 -0.27 -1.75
CA LYS A 96 -21.03 0.55 -0.80
C LYS A 96 -20.07 1.49 -1.53
N PRO A 97 -19.96 2.76 -1.11
CA PRO A 97 -19.00 3.70 -1.69
C PRO A 97 -17.56 3.29 -1.34
N ILE A 98 -16.63 3.57 -2.28
CA ILE A 98 -15.19 3.44 -2.06
C ILE A 98 -14.46 4.77 -2.31
N LYS A 99 -15.20 5.85 -2.52
CA LYS A 99 -14.65 7.18 -2.86
C LYS A 99 -13.77 7.77 -1.77
N GLU A 100 -13.87 7.28 -0.55
CA GLU A 100 -13.11 7.72 0.62
C GLU A 100 -11.69 7.15 0.66
N TYR A 101 -11.37 6.15 -0.17
CA TYR A 101 -10.06 5.51 -0.18
C TYR A 101 -8.88 6.52 -0.28
N PRO A 102 -8.88 7.50 -1.21
CA PRO A 102 -7.79 8.47 -1.29
C PRO A 102 -7.67 9.39 -0.06
N SER A 103 -8.78 9.76 0.57
CA SER A 103 -8.74 10.58 1.79
C SER A 103 -8.21 9.79 2.99
N ILE A 104 -8.62 8.53 3.14
CA ILE A 104 -8.09 7.64 4.18
C ILE A 104 -6.58 7.40 3.97
N LEU A 105 -6.15 7.21 2.72
CA LEU A 105 -4.74 7.09 2.40
C LEU A 105 -3.96 8.37 2.75
N ARG A 106 -4.52 9.54 2.47
CA ARG A 106 -3.95 10.83 2.88
C ARG A 106 -3.84 10.95 4.40
N GLU A 107 -4.88 10.60 5.14
CA GLU A 107 -4.89 10.59 6.60
C GLU A 107 -3.81 9.65 7.17
N SER A 108 -3.61 8.49 6.54
CA SER A 108 -2.55 7.56 6.91
C SER A 108 -1.15 8.16 6.73
N MET A 109 -0.94 8.94 5.65
CA MET A 109 0.31 9.67 5.44
C MET A 109 0.48 10.79 6.45
N ASP A 110 -0.57 11.58 6.69
CA ASP A 110 -0.56 12.70 7.65
C ASP A 110 -0.31 12.19 9.08
N TYR A 111 -0.81 11.01 9.42
CA TYR A 111 -0.58 10.41 10.75
C TYR A 111 0.90 10.17 11.05
N VAL A 112 1.71 9.80 10.06
CA VAL A 112 3.15 9.57 10.23
C VAL A 112 4.01 10.75 9.81
N ASN A 113 3.41 11.78 9.24
CA ASN A 113 4.08 12.99 8.81
C ASN A 113 4.62 13.77 10.03
N CYS A 114 5.83 14.30 9.91
CA CYS A 114 6.48 15.13 10.93
C CYS A 114 6.40 16.63 10.61
N GLY A 115 5.35 17.06 9.91
CA GLY A 115 5.13 18.47 9.55
C GLY A 115 5.58 18.86 8.14
N GLY A 116 6.01 17.88 7.33
CA GLY A 116 6.34 18.09 5.92
C GLY A 116 5.12 18.02 4.99
N ILE A 117 5.36 18.13 3.69
CA ILE A 117 4.36 17.88 2.65
C ILE A 117 4.34 16.41 2.26
N ASN A 118 3.18 15.92 1.86
CA ASN A 118 3.05 14.55 1.36
C ASN A 118 3.37 14.51 -0.14
N VAL A 119 4.19 13.56 -0.55
CA VAL A 119 4.58 13.34 -1.94
C VAL A 119 4.29 11.91 -2.38
N VAL A 120 3.97 11.73 -3.65
CA VAL A 120 3.92 10.44 -4.32
C VAL A 120 5.10 10.37 -5.25
N LEU A 121 6.04 9.47 -4.95
CA LEU A 121 7.22 9.25 -5.77
C LEU A 121 6.87 8.36 -6.96
N THR A 122 7.27 8.78 -8.17
CA THR A 122 7.07 8.01 -9.40
C THR A 122 8.35 7.91 -10.21
N PRO A 123 8.62 6.76 -10.86
CA PRO A 123 9.69 6.65 -11.85
C PRO A 123 9.42 7.44 -13.14
N GLY A 124 8.20 7.95 -13.31
CA GLY A 124 7.81 8.76 -14.45
C GLY A 124 6.82 8.08 -15.40
N ARG A 125 6.45 8.79 -16.45
CA ARG A 125 5.34 8.44 -17.37
C ARG A 125 5.50 7.12 -18.14
N PHE A 126 6.70 6.57 -18.19
CA PHE A 126 6.97 5.29 -18.84
C PHE A 126 6.80 4.08 -17.90
N ASN A 127 6.53 4.32 -16.63
CA ASN A 127 6.22 3.26 -15.67
C ASN A 127 4.77 2.79 -15.85
N SER A 128 4.54 1.48 -15.79
CA SER A 128 3.21 0.89 -15.96
C SER A 128 2.19 1.36 -14.92
N ALA A 129 2.63 1.72 -13.72
CA ALA A 129 1.78 2.23 -12.64
C ALA A 129 1.67 3.76 -12.62
N TYR A 130 2.21 4.49 -13.63
CA TYR A 130 2.21 5.95 -13.64
C TYR A 130 0.79 6.55 -13.53
N TYR A 131 -0.18 5.95 -14.23
CA TYR A 131 -1.55 6.41 -14.14
C TYR A 131 -2.05 6.41 -12.68
N GLU A 132 -1.81 5.34 -11.96
CA GLU A 132 -2.19 5.23 -10.55
C GLU A 132 -1.47 6.25 -9.67
N HIS A 133 -0.15 6.41 -9.86
CA HIS A 133 0.63 7.42 -9.11
C HIS A 133 0.03 8.81 -9.29
N ALA A 134 -0.23 9.22 -10.54
CA ALA A 134 -0.80 10.52 -10.86
C ALA A 134 -2.25 10.67 -10.34
N TYR A 135 -3.07 9.62 -10.50
CA TYR A 135 -4.45 9.60 -10.04
C TYR A 135 -4.55 9.76 -8.52
N LEU A 136 -3.79 8.95 -7.78
CA LEU A 136 -3.82 8.98 -6.31
C LEU A 136 -3.22 10.28 -5.78
N ALA A 137 -2.08 10.75 -6.32
CA ALA A 137 -1.50 12.03 -5.93
C ALA A 137 -2.53 13.17 -6.06
N LYS A 138 -3.21 13.25 -7.21
CA LYS A 138 -4.26 14.24 -7.46
C LYS A 138 -5.43 14.12 -6.49
N LYS A 139 -5.92 12.89 -6.24
CA LYS A 139 -7.07 12.65 -5.36
C LYS A 139 -6.76 12.90 -3.88
N MET A 140 -5.53 12.64 -3.45
CA MET A 140 -5.05 12.91 -2.09
C MET A 140 -4.63 14.38 -1.87
N GLY A 141 -4.47 15.17 -2.94
CA GLY A 141 -3.86 16.50 -2.84
C GLY A 141 -2.37 16.43 -2.46
N ALA A 142 -1.68 15.34 -2.84
CA ALA A 142 -0.24 15.18 -2.65
C ALA A 142 0.52 15.59 -3.92
N HIS A 143 1.80 15.95 -3.77
CA HIS A 143 2.64 16.28 -4.91
C HIS A 143 3.15 15.00 -5.59
N LEU A 144 3.03 14.93 -6.92
CA LEU A 144 3.65 13.88 -7.71
C LEU A 144 5.07 14.30 -8.05
N VAL A 145 6.06 13.53 -7.61
CA VAL A 145 7.49 13.86 -7.77
C VAL A 145 8.25 12.69 -8.40
N ARG A 146 9.32 13.01 -9.12
CA ARG A 146 10.27 12.04 -9.68
C ARG A 146 11.56 12.02 -8.86
N ASN A 147 12.36 10.97 -9.03
CA ASN A 147 13.61 10.79 -8.26
C ASN A 147 14.57 12.00 -8.35
N ASN A 148 14.62 12.67 -9.51
CA ASN A 148 15.48 13.84 -9.73
C ASN A 148 14.88 15.14 -9.17
N GLU A 149 13.70 15.12 -8.65
CA GLU A 149 13.00 16.25 -8.01
C GLU A 149 13.09 16.19 -6.48
N LEU A 150 13.75 15.17 -5.94
CA LEU A 150 13.99 15.01 -4.50
C LEU A 150 15.49 14.99 -4.21
N ILE A 151 15.87 15.71 -3.16
CA ILE A 151 17.23 15.67 -2.61
C ILE A 151 17.18 15.36 -1.12
N VAL A 152 18.20 14.70 -0.60
CA VAL A 152 18.40 14.49 0.83
C VAL A 152 19.50 15.42 1.32
N LYS A 153 19.17 16.28 2.27
CA LYS A 153 20.12 17.21 2.90
C LYS A 153 19.92 17.15 4.41
N ASN A 154 21.01 16.92 5.15
CA ASN A 154 20.97 16.80 6.61
C ASN A 154 19.93 15.76 7.10
N ASN A 155 19.83 14.60 6.43
CA ASN A 155 18.85 13.53 6.68
C ASN A 155 17.38 13.94 6.51
N ILE A 156 17.12 15.05 5.82
CA ILE A 156 15.77 15.52 5.47
C ILE A 156 15.64 15.54 3.95
N SER A 157 14.51 15.02 3.44
CA SER A 157 14.21 15.09 2.00
C SER A 157 13.59 16.45 1.65
N TRP A 158 14.04 17.06 0.56
CA TRP A 158 13.56 18.34 0.03
C TRP A 158 13.03 18.15 -1.39
N GLN A 159 11.97 18.86 -1.73
CA GLN A 159 11.45 18.99 -3.09
C GLN A 159 12.09 20.18 -3.79
#